data_2bec1351b6888956f38b3c0be816005e
#
_entry.id   2bec1351b6888956f38b3c0be816005e
#
_cell.length_a   1.000
_cell.length_b   1.000
_cell.length_c   1.000
_cell.angle_alpha   90.00
_cell.angle_beta   90.00
_cell.angle_gamma   90.00
#
_symmetry.space_group_name_H-M   'P 1'
#
loop_
_entity.id
_entity.type
_entity.pdbx_description
1 polymer ?
#
loop_
_entity_poly.entity_id
_entity_poly.type
_entity_poly.pdbx_seq_one_letter_code
_entity_poly.pdbx_strand_id
1 'polypeptide(L)'
;IRKGDLVSIDAGIDLDGYISDSTHTVLIGEVDPKVKKLKEVTEECLKAGIAACKVGNRIKDISNAIYEIADKNFYGVVYDYCGHGVGLDVHEDPSVPNCPFKGLNPRIKPGMVLAIEPMINLGVPDVEVLDDGWTVATADGQVSCHVEHTVAVFEDHTEVLTDLNYKK
;
A
#
# COMPACT_ATOMS: atom_id res chain seq x y z
N ILE A 1 -10.06 18.87 7.93
CA ILE A 1 -8.59 18.83 7.79
C ILE A 1 -8.01 20.02 8.54
N ARG A 2 -7.00 19.80 9.39
CA ARG A 2 -6.39 20.78 10.27
C ARG A 2 -4.86 20.71 10.15
N LYS A 3 -4.15 21.76 10.60
CA LYS A 3 -2.69 21.67 10.79
C LYS A 3 -2.36 20.55 11.78
N GLY A 4 -1.37 19.76 11.47
CA GLY A 4 -0.98 18.57 12.23
C GLY A 4 -1.57 17.26 11.71
N ASP A 5 -2.54 17.30 10.81
CA ASP A 5 -3.13 16.10 10.25
C ASP A 5 -2.19 15.43 9.22
N LEU A 6 -2.25 14.12 9.18
CA LEU A 6 -1.83 13.29 8.06
C LEU A 6 -3.10 12.92 7.27
N VAL A 7 -3.10 13.16 5.97
CA VAL A 7 -4.25 12.88 5.10
C VAL A 7 -3.82 11.97 3.97
N SER A 8 -4.37 10.76 3.92
CA SER A 8 -4.25 9.85 2.79
C SER A 8 -5.40 10.13 1.83
N ILE A 9 -5.09 10.29 0.55
CA ILE A 9 -6.04 10.53 -0.53
C ILE A 9 -5.93 9.34 -1.46
N ASP A 10 -6.96 8.53 -1.46
CA ASP A 10 -7.07 7.32 -2.27
C ASP A 10 -8.02 7.55 -3.43
N ALA A 11 -7.62 7.15 -4.64
CA ALA A 11 -8.38 7.41 -5.85
C ALA A 11 -8.16 6.34 -6.93
N GLY A 12 -9.22 5.60 -7.22
CA GLY A 12 -9.33 4.76 -8.41
C GLY A 12 -9.77 5.57 -9.62
N ILE A 13 -9.16 5.35 -10.77
CA ILE A 13 -9.48 6.03 -12.04
C ILE A 13 -9.81 4.98 -13.09
N ASP A 14 -11.01 5.06 -13.68
CA ASP A 14 -11.39 4.33 -14.89
C ASP A 14 -11.19 5.23 -16.12
N LEU A 15 -10.36 4.76 -17.03
CA LEU A 15 -10.17 5.39 -18.34
C LEU A 15 -10.41 4.37 -19.44
N ASP A 16 -11.52 4.53 -20.15
CA ASP A 16 -11.92 3.66 -21.27
C ASP A 16 -11.97 2.16 -20.89
N GLY A 17 -12.39 1.85 -19.66
CA GLY A 17 -12.52 0.49 -19.13
C GLY A 17 -11.22 -0.11 -18.58
N TYR A 18 -10.18 0.71 -18.42
CA TYR A 18 -8.95 0.32 -17.72
C TYR A 18 -8.80 1.12 -16.43
N ILE A 19 -8.54 0.41 -15.33
CA ILE A 19 -8.52 0.97 -13.99
C ILE A 19 -7.09 1.03 -13.45
N SER A 20 -6.76 2.15 -12.81
CA SER A 20 -5.59 2.29 -11.95
C SER A 20 -6.02 2.77 -10.58
N ASP A 21 -5.26 2.40 -9.56
CA ASP A 21 -5.49 2.78 -8.17
C ASP A 21 -4.24 3.40 -7.56
N SER A 22 -4.43 4.41 -6.70
CA SER A 22 -3.28 5.07 -6.07
C SER A 22 -3.67 5.86 -4.83
N THR A 23 -2.86 5.75 -3.79
CA THR A 23 -3.00 6.54 -2.57
C THR A 23 -1.79 7.42 -2.33
N HIS A 24 -2.04 8.71 -2.16
CA HIS A 24 -1.04 9.69 -1.78
C HIS A 24 -1.31 10.26 -0.40
N THR A 25 -0.31 10.19 0.47
CA THR A 25 -0.40 10.75 1.82
C THR A 25 0.35 12.07 1.92
N VAL A 26 -0.33 13.10 2.41
CA VAL A 26 0.21 14.44 2.63
C VAL A 26 0.16 14.84 4.11
N LEU A 27 1.14 15.63 4.53
CA LEU A 27 1.21 16.22 5.86
C LEU A 27 0.68 17.64 5.80
N ILE A 28 -0.25 18.00 6.67
CA ILE A 28 -0.90 19.32 6.67
C ILE A 28 -0.18 20.27 7.64
N GLY A 29 0.72 21.07 7.08
CA GLY A 29 1.52 21.99 7.85
C GLY A 29 2.56 21.30 8.72
N GLU A 30 2.75 21.79 9.95
CA GLU A 30 3.68 21.22 10.91
C GLU A 30 3.01 20.06 11.66
N VAL A 31 3.59 18.88 11.61
CA VAL A 31 3.07 17.64 12.24
C VAL A 31 4.01 17.13 13.32
N ASP A 32 3.53 16.25 14.18
CA ASP A 32 4.38 15.53 15.13
C ASP A 32 5.51 14.78 14.40
N PRO A 33 6.77 14.85 14.87
CA PRO A 33 7.88 14.12 14.26
C PRO A 33 7.65 12.61 14.11
N LYS A 34 6.86 12.00 15.02
CA LYS A 34 6.48 10.57 14.91
C LYS A 34 5.58 10.31 13.70
N VAL A 35 4.63 11.22 13.44
CA VAL A 35 3.74 11.14 12.28
C VAL A 35 4.52 11.31 10.97
N LYS A 36 5.46 12.26 10.95
CA LYS A 36 6.37 12.43 9.82
C LYS A 36 7.20 11.17 9.58
N LYS A 37 7.77 10.58 10.63
CA LYS A 37 8.54 9.34 10.54
C LYS A 37 7.69 8.16 10.08
N LEU A 38 6.44 8.05 10.56
CA LEU A 38 5.51 7.03 10.07
C LEU A 38 5.32 7.10 8.56
N LYS A 39 5.04 8.31 8.03
CA LYS A 39 4.89 8.51 6.57
C LYS A 39 6.16 8.09 5.81
N GLU A 40 7.34 8.53 6.26
CA GLU A 40 8.63 8.17 5.64
C GLU A 40 8.81 6.65 5.59
N VAL A 41 8.52 5.94 6.69
CA VAL A 41 8.64 4.47 6.77
C VAL A 41 7.60 3.79 5.88
N THR A 42 6.37 4.30 5.82
CA THR A 42 5.34 3.74 4.94
C THR A 42 5.73 3.85 3.46
N GLU A 43 6.32 4.99 3.07
CA GLU A 43 6.89 5.17 1.73
C GLU A 43 8.09 4.25 1.44
N GLU A 44 8.93 3.98 2.46
CA GLU A 44 10.01 2.99 2.36
C GLU A 44 9.45 1.56 2.18
N CYS A 45 8.37 1.21 2.89
CA CYS A 45 7.64 -0.05 2.72
C CYS A 45 7.14 -0.22 1.28
N LEU A 46 6.48 0.81 0.73
CA LEU A 46 5.99 0.79 -0.65
C LEU A 46 7.13 0.59 -1.66
N LYS A 47 8.22 1.34 -1.52
CA LYS A 47 9.39 1.21 -2.39
C LYS A 47 10.00 -0.20 -2.34
N ALA A 48 10.08 -0.80 -1.15
CA ALA A 48 10.60 -2.16 -0.98
C ALA A 48 9.65 -3.20 -1.59
N GLY A 49 8.34 -3.04 -1.42
CA GLY A 49 7.33 -3.89 -2.04
C GLY A 49 7.43 -3.84 -3.57
N ILE A 50 7.53 -2.64 -4.15
CA ILE A 50 7.70 -2.45 -5.60
C ILE A 50 9.02 -3.10 -6.08
N ALA A 51 10.11 -2.92 -5.37
CA ALA A 51 11.39 -3.52 -5.73
C ALA A 51 11.38 -5.06 -5.69
N ALA A 52 10.55 -5.64 -4.81
CA ALA A 52 10.34 -7.09 -4.73
C ALA A 52 9.34 -7.60 -5.79
N CYS A 53 8.52 -6.72 -6.38
CA CYS A 53 7.56 -7.03 -7.43
C CYS A 53 8.27 -7.19 -8.78
N LYS A 54 8.86 -8.36 -9.02
CA LYS A 54 9.57 -8.67 -10.27
C LYS A 54 9.41 -10.12 -10.67
N VAL A 55 9.57 -10.39 -11.95
CA VAL A 55 9.51 -11.76 -12.52
C VAL A 55 10.47 -12.70 -11.78
N GLY A 56 9.99 -13.88 -11.46
CA GLY A 56 10.71 -14.91 -10.69
C GLY A 56 10.41 -14.91 -9.20
N ASN A 57 10.04 -13.76 -8.64
CA ASN A 57 9.54 -13.66 -7.27
C ASN A 57 8.07 -14.11 -7.17
N ARG A 58 7.55 -14.10 -5.97
CA ARG A 58 6.16 -14.44 -5.62
C ARG A 58 5.54 -13.29 -4.82
N ILE A 59 4.22 -13.30 -4.68
CA ILE A 59 3.49 -12.29 -3.89
C ILE A 59 4.04 -12.18 -2.46
N LYS A 60 4.42 -13.30 -1.82
CA LYS A 60 5.04 -13.27 -0.48
C LYS A 60 6.35 -12.49 -0.40
N ASP A 61 7.08 -12.36 -1.49
CA ASP A 61 8.32 -11.59 -1.48
C ASP A 61 8.02 -10.09 -1.36
N ILE A 62 6.90 -9.62 -1.95
CA ILE A 62 6.38 -8.27 -1.76
C ILE A 62 5.98 -8.07 -0.30
N SER A 63 5.13 -8.97 0.23
CA SER A 63 4.62 -8.92 1.60
C SER A 63 5.74 -8.89 2.64
N ASN A 64 6.74 -9.75 2.48
CA ASN A 64 7.89 -9.82 3.39
C ASN A 64 8.73 -8.54 3.34
N ALA A 65 8.97 -7.99 2.14
CA ALA A 65 9.75 -6.76 1.97
C ALA A 65 9.08 -5.56 2.67
N ILE A 66 7.76 -5.44 2.59
CA ILE A 66 6.96 -4.43 3.28
C ILE A 66 7.05 -4.64 4.80
N TYR A 67 6.73 -5.86 5.25
CA TYR A 67 6.64 -6.20 6.66
C TYR A 67 7.97 -5.99 7.39
N GLU A 68 9.09 -6.42 6.81
CA GLU A 68 10.42 -6.28 7.41
C GLU A 68 10.80 -4.84 7.76
N ILE A 69 10.37 -3.86 6.94
CA ILE A 69 10.66 -2.44 7.19
C ILE A 69 9.76 -1.91 8.32
N ALA A 70 8.46 -2.22 8.30
CA ALA A 70 7.53 -1.80 9.33
C ALA A 70 7.91 -2.40 10.70
N ASP A 71 8.21 -3.71 10.74
CA ASP A 71 8.58 -4.44 11.94
C ASP A 71 9.87 -3.89 12.59
N LYS A 72 10.90 -3.60 11.79
CA LYS A 72 12.14 -2.95 12.25
C LYS A 72 11.93 -1.58 12.88
N ASN A 73 10.85 -0.88 12.52
CA ASN A 73 10.48 0.40 13.09
C ASN A 73 9.44 0.27 14.21
N PHE A 74 9.05 -0.96 14.59
CA PHE A 74 8.05 -1.27 15.63
C PHE A 74 6.66 -0.71 15.30
N TYR A 75 6.27 -0.68 14.04
CA TYR A 75 4.98 -0.23 13.57
C TYR A 75 4.04 -1.40 13.27
N GLY A 76 2.75 -1.21 13.53
CA GLY A 76 1.71 -2.17 13.18
C GLY A 76 1.47 -2.20 11.67
N VAL A 77 1.38 -3.40 11.10
CA VAL A 77 0.94 -3.59 9.70
C VAL A 77 -0.48 -4.09 9.72
N VAL A 78 -1.39 -3.40 9.04
CA VAL A 78 -2.80 -3.80 8.97
C VAL A 78 -2.92 -5.14 8.25
N TYR A 79 -3.68 -6.09 8.85
CA TYR A 79 -3.86 -7.45 8.33
C TYR A 79 -5.15 -7.62 7.52
N ASP A 80 -6.17 -6.82 7.83
CA ASP A 80 -7.53 -6.99 7.31
C ASP A 80 -7.71 -6.44 5.89
N TYR A 81 -6.76 -5.64 5.44
CA TYR A 81 -6.75 -5.00 4.12
C TYR A 81 -5.42 -5.29 3.41
N CYS A 82 -5.47 -5.36 2.10
CA CYS A 82 -4.28 -5.73 1.31
C CYS A 82 -4.39 -5.21 -0.12
N GLY A 83 -3.27 -5.08 -0.77
CA GLY A 83 -3.17 -4.84 -2.19
C GLY A 83 -3.77 -5.97 -3.04
N HIS A 84 -3.91 -5.72 -4.32
CA HIS A 84 -4.67 -6.57 -5.23
C HIS A 84 -4.17 -6.46 -6.68
N GLY A 85 -4.64 -7.35 -7.54
CA GLY A 85 -4.63 -7.14 -8.98
C GLY A 85 -5.57 -5.99 -9.34
N VAL A 86 -5.26 -5.24 -10.38
CA VAL A 86 -6.09 -4.13 -10.87
C VAL A 86 -5.98 -4.05 -12.40
N GLY A 87 -7.04 -3.61 -13.06
CA GLY A 87 -7.00 -3.43 -14.51
C GLY A 87 -8.36 -3.33 -15.14
N LEU A 88 -9.11 -4.41 -15.31
CA LEU A 88 -10.48 -4.40 -15.84
C LEU A 88 -11.51 -4.19 -14.72
N ASP A 89 -11.18 -4.67 -13.52
CA ASP A 89 -11.91 -4.36 -12.30
C ASP A 89 -10.98 -3.64 -11.31
N VAL A 90 -11.57 -2.93 -10.34
CA VAL A 90 -10.79 -2.25 -9.28
C VAL A 90 -10.02 -3.29 -8.47
N HIS A 91 -10.68 -4.39 -8.10
CA HIS A 91 -10.07 -5.46 -7.33
C HIS A 91 -10.07 -6.76 -8.12
N GLU A 92 -8.89 -7.22 -8.50
CA GLU A 92 -8.65 -8.49 -9.18
C GLU A 92 -7.71 -9.39 -8.38
N ASP A 93 -7.68 -10.66 -8.72
CA ASP A 93 -6.62 -11.56 -8.24
C ASP A 93 -5.25 -11.19 -8.85
N PRO A 94 -4.17 -11.40 -8.11
CA PRO A 94 -4.06 -11.95 -6.77
C PRO A 94 -4.18 -10.88 -5.67
N SER A 95 -4.62 -11.28 -4.47
CA SER A 95 -4.40 -10.44 -3.29
C SER A 95 -2.90 -10.27 -3.01
N VAL A 96 -2.51 -9.07 -2.56
CA VAL A 96 -1.12 -8.66 -2.26
C VAL A 96 -1.02 -8.20 -0.80
N PRO A 97 -1.01 -9.11 0.19
CA PRO A 97 -0.94 -8.74 1.59
C PRO A 97 0.35 -7.97 1.95
N ASN A 98 0.25 -7.07 2.93
CA ASN A 98 1.36 -6.27 3.43
C ASN A 98 2.19 -6.96 4.52
N CYS A 99 1.81 -8.17 4.92
CA CYS A 99 2.43 -8.96 5.97
C CYS A 99 2.56 -10.43 5.57
N PRO A 100 3.36 -11.24 6.29
CA PRO A 100 3.44 -12.68 6.08
C PRO A 100 2.06 -13.33 6.23
N PHE A 101 1.65 -14.14 5.27
CA PHE A 101 0.33 -14.76 5.21
C PHE A 101 0.39 -16.27 4.93
N LYS A 102 -0.74 -16.96 5.17
CA LYS A 102 -0.96 -18.36 4.77
C LYS A 102 -1.91 -18.39 3.57
N GLY A 103 -1.67 -19.26 2.60
CA GLY A 103 -2.55 -19.42 1.44
C GLY A 103 -1.80 -19.36 0.12
N LEU A 104 -2.54 -19.01 -0.94
CA LEU A 104 -2.02 -18.95 -2.31
C LEU A 104 -0.88 -17.94 -2.40
N ASN A 105 0.20 -18.36 -3.03
CA ASN A 105 1.40 -17.55 -3.23
C ASN A 105 1.85 -17.66 -4.70
N PRO A 106 1.11 -17.04 -5.63
CA PRO A 106 1.41 -17.14 -7.05
C PRO A 106 2.76 -16.50 -7.39
N ARG A 107 3.35 -16.98 -8.48
CA ARG A 107 4.55 -16.35 -9.07
C ARG A 107 4.15 -15.07 -9.76
N ILE A 108 4.98 -14.05 -9.62
CA ILE A 108 4.88 -12.81 -10.37
C ILE A 108 5.29 -13.09 -11.81
N LYS A 109 4.44 -12.67 -12.75
CA LYS A 109 4.59 -12.93 -14.18
C LYS A 109 4.46 -11.64 -14.98
N PRO A 110 5.09 -11.55 -16.16
CA PRO A 110 4.84 -10.44 -17.08
C PRO A 110 3.35 -10.32 -17.41
N GLY A 111 2.87 -9.10 -17.55
CA GLY A 111 1.46 -8.77 -17.80
C GLY A 111 0.61 -8.62 -16.55
N MET A 112 1.13 -8.91 -15.35
CA MET A 112 0.43 -8.58 -14.11
C MET A 112 0.44 -7.07 -13.90
N VAL A 113 -0.70 -6.54 -13.46
CA VAL A 113 -0.85 -5.17 -12.96
C VAL A 113 -1.36 -5.28 -11.52
N LEU A 114 -0.64 -4.67 -10.59
CA LEU A 114 -0.88 -4.85 -9.16
C LEU A 114 -0.94 -3.50 -8.45
N ALA A 115 -1.89 -3.34 -7.55
CA ALA A 115 -1.89 -2.32 -6.52
C ALA A 115 -1.05 -2.80 -5.33
N ILE A 116 -0.01 -2.06 -4.98
CA ILE A 116 0.85 -2.30 -3.81
C ILE A 116 0.62 -1.15 -2.85
N GLU A 117 0.03 -1.45 -1.69
CA GLU A 117 -0.60 -0.44 -0.84
C GLU A 117 -0.35 -0.69 0.66
N PRO A 118 0.86 -0.49 1.18
CA PRO A 118 1.10 -0.65 2.60
C PRO A 118 0.26 0.31 3.45
N MET A 119 -0.47 -0.26 4.42
CA MET A 119 -1.20 0.43 5.48
C MET A 119 -0.49 0.17 6.80
N ILE A 120 0.14 1.22 7.35
CA ILE A 120 1.04 1.11 8.50
C ILE A 120 0.51 1.99 9.64
N ASN A 121 0.36 1.37 10.82
CA ASN A 121 -0.11 2.04 12.03
C ASN A 121 1.07 2.44 12.92
N LEU A 122 0.98 3.61 13.55
CA LEU A 122 1.97 4.05 14.52
C LEU A 122 2.02 3.14 15.76
N GLY A 123 0.91 2.48 16.06
CA GLY A 123 0.71 1.56 17.19
C GLY A 123 0.46 0.12 16.76
N VAL A 124 -0.64 -0.47 17.27
CA VAL A 124 -0.99 -1.87 17.03
C VAL A 124 -1.51 -2.10 15.60
N PRO A 125 -1.38 -3.34 15.07
CA PRO A 125 -1.86 -3.66 13.72
C PRO A 125 -3.39 -3.71 13.62
N ASP A 126 -4.09 -3.89 14.73
CA ASP A 126 -5.52 -4.14 14.78
C ASP A 126 -6.32 -2.89 14.36
N VAL A 127 -7.40 -3.12 13.63
CA VAL A 127 -8.35 -2.11 13.18
C VAL A 127 -9.77 -2.53 13.49
N GLU A 128 -10.70 -1.57 13.51
CA GLU A 128 -12.13 -1.80 13.73
C GLU A 128 -12.97 -1.01 12.72
N VAL A 129 -14.07 -1.59 12.28
CA VAL A 129 -15.06 -0.89 11.47
C VAL A 129 -16.05 -0.21 12.42
N LEU A 130 -16.23 1.10 12.24
CA LEU A 130 -17.11 1.89 13.09
C LEU A 130 -18.61 1.59 12.81
N ASP A 131 -19.50 2.14 13.65
CA ASP A 131 -20.96 1.92 13.58
C ASP A 131 -21.60 2.35 12.25
N ASP A 132 -20.92 3.20 11.46
CA ASP A 132 -21.39 3.58 10.13
C ASP A 132 -21.21 2.45 9.08
N GLY A 133 -20.54 1.35 9.45
CA GLY A 133 -20.29 0.19 8.60
C GLY A 133 -19.31 0.44 7.46
N TRP A 134 -18.60 1.58 7.49
CA TRP A 134 -17.69 2.02 6.44
C TRP A 134 -16.32 2.49 6.98
N THR A 135 -16.33 3.38 7.96
CA THR A 135 -15.11 3.95 8.51
C THR A 135 -14.28 2.89 9.24
N VAL A 136 -13.01 2.78 8.87
CA VAL A 136 -12.04 1.90 9.54
C VAL A 136 -11.13 2.75 10.41
N ALA A 137 -11.05 2.43 11.69
CA ALA A 137 -10.20 3.11 12.66
C ALA A 137 -9.15 2.14 13.22
N THR A 138 -8.00 2.67 13.65
CA THR A 138 -7.03 1.89 14.42
C THR A 138 -7.59 1.58 15.81
N ALA A 139 -7.49 0.34 16.28
CA ALA A 139 -8.06 -0.10 17.55
C ALA A 139 -7.50 0.66 18.77
N ASP A 140 -6.29 1.21 18.67
CA ASP A 140 -5.65 2.00 19.71
C ASP A 140 -5.77 3.53 19.53
N GLY A 141 -6.48 3.99 18.48
CA GLY A 141 -6.69 5.40 18.17
C GLY A 141 -5.41 6.14 17.70
N GLN A 142 -4.33 5.41 17.38
CA GLN A 142 -3.11 6.00 16.86
C GLN A 142 -3.21 6.28 15.36
N VAL A 143 -2.29 7.12 14.86
CA VAL A 143 -2.28 7.51 13.44
C VAL A 143 -1.91 6.31 12.56
N SER A 144 -2.64 6.16 11.45
CA SER A 144 -2.31 5.24 10.35
C SER A 144 -1.85 6.03 9.12
N CYS A 145 -0.99 5.43 8.32
CA CYS A 145 -0.55 5.98 7.04
C CYS A 145 -0.75 4.95 5.95
N HIS A 146 -1.35 5.38 4.84
CA HIS A 146 -1.57 4.58 3.64
C HIS A 146 -0.91 5.27 2.44
N VAL A 147 -0.14 4.53 1.67
CA VAL A 147 0.44 4.96 0.39
C VAL A 147 0.35 3.82 -0.60
N GLU A 148 0.17 4.14 -1.88
CA GLU A 148 -0.08 3.13 -2.90
C GLU A 148 0.43 3.54 -4.27
N HIS A 149 0.81 2.52 -5.05
CA HIS A 149 0.99 2.64 -6.49
C HIS A 149 0.44 1.42 -7.23
N THR A 150 -0.17 1.69 -8.39
CA THR A 150 -0.35 0.67 -9.42
C THR A 150 0.96 0.46 -10.16
N VAL A 151 1.38 -0.81 -10.28
CA VAL A 151 2.58 -1.20 -10.99
C VAL A 151 2.27 -2.22 -12.09
N ALA A 152 2.96 -2.12 -13.23
CA ALA A 152 2.91 -3.10 -14.30
C ALA A 152 4.21 -3.92 -14.34
N VAL A 153 4.08 -5.25 -14.45
CA VAL A 153 5.21 -6.17 -14.50
C VAL A 153 5.53 -6.53 -15.96
N PHE A 154 6.73 -6.20 -16.41
CA PHE A 154 7.30 -6.58 -17.69
C PHE A 154 8.27 -7.77 -17.52
N GLU A 155 8.82 -8.29 -18.60
CA GLU A 155 9.74 -9.43 -18.54
C GLU A 155 11.04 -9.11 -17.80
N ASP A 156 11.53 -7.89 -17.92
CA ASP A 156 12.85 -7.43 -17.44
C ASP A 156 12.78 -6.34 -16.36
N HIS A 157 11.62 -5.72 -16.15
CA HIS A 157 11.42 -4.66 -15.14
C HIS A 157 9.99 -4.59 -14.64
N THR A 158 9.77 -3.75 -13.62
CA THR A 158 8.44 -3.35 -13.14
C THR A 158 8.35 -1.83 -13.23
N GLU A 159 7.26 -1.33 -13.81
CA GLU A 159 7.00 0.09 -14.00
C GLU A 159 5.92 0.57 -13.05
N VAL A 160 6.12 1.73 -12.41
CA VAL A 160 5.11 2.41 -11.61
C VAL A 160 4.25 3.26 -12.54
N LEU A 161 2.96 2.92 -12.66
CA LEU A 161 2.04 3.60 -13.60
C LEU A 161 1.46 4.89 -13.01
N THR A 162 1.43 5.03 -11.69
CA THR A 162 0.79 6.15 -10.95
C THR A 162 1.81 7.13 -10.35
N ASP A 163 3.05 7.18 -10.87
CA ASP A 163 4.04 8.18 -10.44
C ASP A 163 3.64 9.58 -10.95
N LEU A 164 3.37 10.50 -10.01
CA LEU A 164 3.04 11.90 -10.32
C LEU A 164 4.17 12.66 -11.05
N ASN A 165 5.40 12.16 -11.00
CA ASN A 165 6.56 12.74 -11.66
C ASN A 165 6.86 12.12 -13.03
N TYR A 166 5.97 11.24 -13.52
CA TYR A 166 6.16 10.58 -14.81
C TYR A 166 6.26 11.60 -15.93
N LYS A 167 7.43 11.72 -16.51
CA LYS A 167 7.68 12.54 -17.71
C LYS A 167 7.70 11.63 -18.92
N LYS A 168 6.76 11.84 -19.84
CA LYS A 168 6.77 11.20 -21.16
C LYS A 168 8.00 11.59 -21.96
#